data_594a33d374c63776bf989f6260bb2dc2
#
_entry.id   594a33d374c63776bf989f6260bb2dc2
#
_cell.length_a   1.000
_cell.length_b   1.000
_cell.length_c   1.000
_cell.angle_alpha   90.00
_cell.angle_beta   90.00
_cell.angle_gamma   90.00
#
_symmetry.space_group_name_H-M   'P 1'
#
loop_
_entity.id
_entity.type
_entity.pdbx_description
1 polymer ?
#
loop_
_entity_poly.entity_id
_entity_poly.type
_entity_poly.pdbx_seq_one_letter_code
_entity_poly.pdbx_strand_id
1 'polypeptide(L)'
;MSSVGEALRDTAIINLTGAVTMVVDDSAFSAEITSSALLGFGIRTRYSCRSAPDAINILRATEIDLLLVDCEMPGMDGYEMVHWLRRSGPPNAFLPVIMTAAHIRRSMVEKARNCGANYIITKPFSAASLLERIIWVARDTRPFIEVGEYFGPDRRFRDGEAPGDERRADVLRRAGAGPRNTAAVMAAVDAATAPAAGAAGVDL
;
A
#
# COMPACT_ATOMS: atom_id res chain seq x y z
N MET A 1 26.47 -4.75 0.80
CA MET A 1 25.56 -5.86 0.40
C MET A 1 25.28 -6.78 1.59
N SER A 2 24.79 -6.29 2.72
CA SER A 2 24.63 -7.13 3.94
C SER A 2 23.39 -6.85 4.81
N SER A 3 22.47 -5.96 4.44
CA SER A 3 21.35 -5.62 5.34
C SER A 3 20.01 -6.29 5.00
N VAL A 4 19.82 -6.79 3.77
CA VAL A 4 18.55 -7.40 3.34
C VAL A 4 18.41 -8.86 3.83
N GLY A 5 19.54 -9.57 4.04
CA GLY A 5 19.53 -10.96 4.51
C GLY A 5 19.30 -11.10 6.02
N GLU A 6 19.42 -10.03 6.78
CA GLU A 6 19.30 -10.06 8.26
C GLU A 6 17.86 -9.84 8.72
N ALA A 7 17.08 -9.05 7.96
CA ALA A 7 15.66 -8.78 8.26
C ALA A 7 14.73 -9.99 8.02
N LEU A 8 15.18 -10.98 7.23
CA LEU A 8 14.40 -12.21 6.94
C LEU A 8 14.77 -13.38 7.86
N ARG A 9 15.72 -13.22 8.78
CA ARG A 9 16.14 -14.29 9.71
C ARG A 9 15.31 -14.37 10.99
N ASP A 10 14.57 -13.33 11.29
CA ASP A 10 13.51 -13.41 12.30
C ASP A 10 12.30 -14.10 11.63
N THR A 11 12.06 -15.34 12.02
CA THR A 11 10.98 -16.20 11.52
C THR A 11 9.60 -15.72 11.98
N ALA A 12 9.33 -14.44 11.83
CA ALA A 12 8.01 -13.87 12.07
C ALA A 12 7.08 -14.30 10.92
N ILE A 13 6.18 -15.21 11.19
CA ILE A 13 5.11 -15.59 10.26
C ILE A 13 4.17 -14.41 10.13
N ILE A 14 4.36 -13.64 9.06
CA ILE A 14 3.46 -12.53 8.75
C ILE A 14 2.09 -13.12 8.40
N ASN A 15 1.10 -12.86 9.22
CA ASN A 15 -0.25 -13.36 9.02
C ASN A 15 -1.18 -12.23 8.55
N LEU A 16 -1.33 -12.09 7.23
CA LEU A 16 -2.21 -11.10 6.60
C LEU A 16 -3.64 -11.62 6.38
N THR A 17 -4.09 -12.64 7.10
CA THR A 17 -5.37 -13.34 6.84
C THR A 17 -6.60 -12.44 6.96
N GLY A 18 -6.55 -11.38 7.76
CA GLY A 18 -7.64 -10.43 7.95
C GLY A 18 -7.69 -9.30 6.92
N ALA A 19 -6.65 -9.14 6.10
CA ALA A 19 -6.59 -8.05 5.14
C ALA A 19 -7.46 -8.31 3.90
N VAL A 20 -8.16 -7.29 3.45
CA VAL A 20 -8.94 -7.27 2.22
C VAL A 20 -8.16 -6.51 1.16
N THR A 21 -7.79 -7.16 0.06
CA THR A 21 -6.99 -6.54 -0.99
C THR A 21 -7.69 -6.50 -2.34
N MET A 22 -7.30 -5.55 -3.17
CA MET A 22 -7.76 -5.44 -4.54
C MET A 22 -6.58 -5.35 -5.49
N VAL A 23 -6.63 -6.13 -6.57
CA VAL A 23 -5.69 -6.09 -7.70
C VAL A 23 -6.44 -5.61 -8.93
N VAL A 24 -5.93 -4.56 -9.59
CA VAL A 24 -6.49 -4.00 -10.82
C VAL A 24 -5.40 -4.05 -11.89
N ASP A 25 -5.59 -4.89 -12.89
CA ASP A 25 -4.61 -5.14 -13.94
C ASP A 25 -5.35 -5.67 -15.18
N ASP A 26 -5.21 -5.05 -16.33
CA ASP A 26 -5.90 -5.44 -17.57
C ASP A 26 -5.40 -6.79 -18.12
N SER A 27 -4.19 -7.20 -17.73
CA SER A 27 -3.65 -8.54 -18.01
C SER A 27 -4.14 -9.54 -16.96
N ALA A 28 -5.03 -10.45 -17.37
CA ALA A 28 -5.51 -11.54 -16.50
C ALA A 28 -4.36 -12.38 -15.91
N PHE A 29 -3.28 -12.59 -16.69
CA PHE A 29 -2.11 -13.35 -16.24
C PHE A 29 -1.35 -12.60 -15.14
N SER A 30 -1.12 -11.30 -15.32
CA SER A 30 -0.44 -10.47 -14.33
C SER A 30 -1.25 -10.35 -13.02
N ALA A 31 -2.57 -10.15 -13.14
CA ALA A 31 -3.49 -10.12 -12.00
C ALA A 31 -3.47 -11.44 -11.21
N GLU A 32 -3.47 -12.57 -11.91
CA GLU A 32 -3.45 -13.90 -11.28
C GLU A 32 -2.13 -14.17 -10.54
N ILE A 33 -0.97 -13.83 -11.14
CA ILE A 33 0.33 -13.95 -10.46
C ILE A 33 0.37 -13.11 -9.19
N THR A 34 -0.08 -11.86 -9.27
CA THR A 34 -0.13 -10.96 -8.12
C THR A 34 -1.08 -11.48 -7.04
N SER A 35 -2.27 -11.93 -7.43
CA SER A 35 -3.27 -12.50 -6.52
C SER A 35 -2.76 -13.78 -5.86
N SER A 36 -2.06 -14.64 -6.60
CA SER A 36 -1.44 -15.86 -6.07
C SER A 36 -0.34 -15.56 -5.05
N ALA A 37 0.48 -14.53 -5.28
CA ALA A 37 1.47 -14.09 -4.32
C ALA A 37 0.81 -13.58 -3.02
N LEU A 38 -0.27 -12.78 -3.12
CA LEU A 38 -1.04 -12.33 -1.97
C LEU A 38 -1.66 -13.49 -1.18
N LEU A 39 -2.17 -14.52 -1.88
CA LEU A 39 -2.65 -15.75 -1.25
C LEU A 39 -1.53 -16.45 -0.47
N GLY A 40 -0.33 -16.53 -1.04
CA GLY A 40 0.85 -17.09 -0.39
C GLY A 40 1.24 -16.36 0.91
N PHE A 41 0.90 -15.06 1.04
CA PHE A 41 1.06 -14.28 2.27
C PHE A 41 -0.07 -14.46 3.27
N GLY A 42 -1.06 -15.32 2.97
CA GLY A 42 -2.21 -15.60 3.82
C GLY A 42 -3.41 -14.69 3.59
N ILE A 43 -3.36 -13.73 2.66
CA ILE A 43 -4.49 -12.86 2.33
C ILE A 43 -5.56 -13.68 1.61
N ARG A 44 -6.70 -13.89 2.28
CA ARG A 44 -7.78 -14.74 1.75
C ARG A 44 -8.82 -13.95 0.98
N THR A 45 -9.16 -12.75 1.42
CA THR A 45 -10.12 -11.87 0.75
C THR A 45 -9.43 -10.99 -0.27
N ARG A 46 -9.62 -11.32 -1.55
CA ARG A 46 -8.99 -10.62 -2.66
C ARG A 46 -10.01 -10.34 -3.75
N TYR A 47 -10.04 -9.11 -4.22
CA TYR A 47 -10.79 -8.70 -5.41
C TYR A 47 -9.83 -8.56 -6.58
N SER A 48 -10.24 -8.99 -7.76
CA SER A 48 -9.46 -8.83 -8.99
C SER A 48 -10.34 -8.18 -10.05
N CYS A 49 -9.88 -7.06 -10.60
CA CYS A 49 -10.59 -6.28 -11.62
C CYS A 49 -9.68 -6.11 -12.83
N ARG A 50 -10.28 -6.06 -14.02
CA ARG A 50 -9.54 -5.85 -15.26
C ARG A 50 -9.67 -4.43 -15.81
N SER A 51 -10.42 -3.58 -15.13
CA SER A 51 -10.59 -2.19 -15.50
C SER A 51 -10.78 -1.31 -14.28
N ALA A 52 -10.42 -0.04 -14.39
CA ALA A 52 -10.64 0.94 -13.34
C ALA A 52 -12.14 1.15 -13.01
N PRO A 53 -13.08 1.21 -13.98
CA PRO A 53 -14.51 1.32 -13.68
C PRO A 53 -15.04 0.16 -12.83
N ASP A 54 -14.64 -1.09 -13.09
CA ASP A 54 -15.06 -2.24 -12.28
C ASP A 54 -14.54 -2.13 -10.86
N ALA A 55 -13.27 -1.77 -10.70
CA ALA A 55 -12.66 -1.56 -9.39
C ALA A 55 -13.35 -0.43 -8.61
N ILE A 56 -13.69 0.68 -9.25
CA ILE A 56 -14.42 1.80 -8.66
C ILE A 56 -15.78 1.35 -8.13
N ASN A 57 -16.50 0.51 -8.86
CA ASN A 57 -17.80 0.00 -8.42
C ASN A 57 -17.67 -0.84 -7.13
N ILE A 58 -16.64 -1.66 -7.02
CA ILE A 58 -16.37 -2.44 -5.80
C ILE A 58 -15.93 -1.52 -4.66
N LEU A 59 -15.03 -0.56 -4.89
CA LEU A 59 -14.55 0.39 -3.90
C LEU A 59 -15.67 1.22 -3.27
N ARG A 60 -16.77 1.47 -3.98
CA ARG A 60 -17.95 2.17 -3.43
C ARG A 60 -18.75 1.35 -2.43
N ALA A 61 -18.66 0.02 -2.52
CA ALA A 61 -19.48 -0.91 -1.74
C ALA A 61 -18.67 -1.72 -0.71
N THR A 62 -17.34 -1.73 -0.82
CA THR A 62 -16.47 -2.61 -0.03
C THR A 62 -15.28 -1.84 0.51
N GLU A 63 -14.98 -2.02 1.78
CA GLU A 63 -13.76 -1.53 2.39
C GLU A 63 -12.59 -2.42 1.96
N ILE A 64 -11.55 -1.78 1.43
CA ILE A 64 -10.31 -2.41 0.97
C ILE A 64 -9.16 -1.87 1.83
N ASP A 65 -8.25 -2.75 2.25
CA ASP A 65 -7.09 -2.38 3.07
C ASP A 65 -5.85 -2.09 2.24
N LEU A 66 -5.75 -2.65 1.02
CA LEU A 66 -4.62 -2.43 0.13
C LEU A 66 -5.06 -2.56 -1.33
N LEU A 67 -4.69 -1.58 -2.14
CA LEU A 67 -4.88 -1.57 -3.59
C LEU A 67 -3.55 -1.77 -4.31
N LEU A 68 -3.50 -2.78 -5.20
CA LEU A 68 -2.46 -2.91 -6.21
C LEU A 68 -3.07 -2.56 -7.57
N VAL A 69 -2.49 -1.61 -8.28
CA VAL A 69 -3.05 -1.15 -9.56
C VAL A 69 -1.98 -1.01 -10.62
N ASP A 70 -2.24 -1.54 -11.82
CA ASP A 70 -1.35 -1.34 -12.95
C ASP A 70 -1.36 0.12 -13.42
N CYS A 71 -0.19 0.63 -13.79
CA CYS A 71 -0.06 2.00 -14.27
C CYS A 71 -0.74 2.20 -15.63
N GLU A 72 -0.63 1.20 -16.49
CA GLU A 72 -1.02 1.30 -17.91
C GLU A 72 -2.20 0.36 -18.19
N MET A 73 -3.40 0.90 -18.20
CA MET A 73 -4.64 0.17 -18.51
C MET A 73 -5.42 0.91 -19.60
N PRO A 74 -6.17 0.18 -20.46
CA PRO A 74 -7.04 0.82 -21.45
C PRO A 74 -8.15 1.67 -20.83
N GLY A 75 -8.43 2.80 -21.44
CA GLY A 75 -9.44 3.74 -20.97
C GLY A 75 -8.92 4.60 -19.81
N MET A 76 -9.38 4.35 -18.60
CA MET A 76 -8.87 5.01 -17.40
C MET A 76 -7.61 4.29 -16.92
N ASP A 77 -6.47 4.97 -16.95
CA ASP A 77 -5.20 4.43 -16.49
C ASP A 77 -5.11 4.38 -14.95
N GLY A 78 -4.05 3.72 -14.44
CA GLY A 78 -3.87 3.58 -12.99
C GLY A 78 -3.66 4.90 -12.28
N TYR A 79 -3.03 5.88 -12.92
CA TYR A 79 -2.81 7.21 -12.34
C TYR A 79 -4.12 7.98 -12.18
N GLU A 80 -4.96 7.94 -13.20
CA GLU A 80 -6.30 8.56 -13.19
C GLU A 80 -7.19 7.90 -12.13
N MET A 81 -7.14 6.57 -12.03
CA MET A 81 -7.87 5.83 -10.99
C MET A 81 -7.44 6.22 -9.59
N VAL A 82 -6.12 6.30 -9.32
CA VAL A 82 -5.62 6.71 -8.01
C VAL A 82 -5.97 8.17 -7.71
N HIS A 83 -5.88 9.05 -8.70
CA HIS A 83 -6.31 10.44 -8.55
C HIS A 83 -7.79 10.55 -8.18
N TRP A 84 -8.67 9.77 -8.88
CA TRP A 84 -10.08 9.66 -8.54
C TRP A 84 -10.27 9.16 -7.10
N LEU A 85 -9.55 8.10 -6.70
CA LEU A 85 -9.61 7.51 -5.36
C LEU A 85 -9.30 8.54 -4.28
N ARG A 86 -8.27 9.35 -4.47
CA ARG A 86 -7.87 10.40 -3.52
C ARG A 86 -8.93 11.48 -3.34
N ARG A 87 -9.83 11.65 -4.30
CA ARG A 87 -10.95 12.61 -4.27
C ARG A 87 -12.28 11.99 -3.89
N SER A 88 -12.35 10.68 -3.65
CA SER A 88 -13.60 9.97 -3.35
C SER A 88 -14.11 10.18 -1.91
N GLY A 89 -13.34 10.86 -1.08
CA GLY A 89 -13.65 11.06 0.34
C GLY A 89 -13.29 9.84 1.22
N PRO A 90 -13.31 10.03 2.55
CA PRO A 90 -13.03 8.95 3.50
C PRO A 90 -14.07 7.82 3.42
N PRO A 91 -13.68 6.56 3.68
CA PRO A 91 -12.33 6.11 4.05
C PRO A 91 -11.39 5.92 2.85
N ASN A 92 -11.92 5.78 1.64
CA ASN A 92 -11.19 5.35 0.44
C ASN A 92 -10.07 6.30 0.03
N ALA A 93 -10.22 7.61 0.30
CA ALA A 93 -9.19 8.58 -0.02
C ALA A 93 -7.83 8.29 0.65
N PHE A 94 -7.83 7.54 1.76
CA PHE A 94 -6.63 7.17 2.52
C PHE A 94 -6.13 5.75 2.20
N LEU A 95 -6.81 5.01 1.32
CA LEU A 95 -6.45 3.64 0.97
C LEU A 95 -4.97 3.55 0.52
N PRO A 96 -4.17 2.66 1.12
CA PRO A 96 -2.80 2.40 0.68
C PRO A 96 -2.79 1.87 -0.76
N VAL A 97 -1.93 2.47 -1.59
CA VAL A 97 -1.84 2.14 -3.02
C VAL A 97 -0.41 1.80 -3.40
N ILE A 98 -0.22 0.61 -3.97
CA ILE A 98 1.00 0.19 -4.67
C ILE A 98 0.68 0.14 -6.17
N MET A 99 1.35 0.95 -6.97
CA MET A 99 1.27 0.88 -8.42
C MET A 99 2.24 -0.16 -8.98
N THR A 100 1.87 -0.84 -10.05
CA THR A 100 2.73 -1.78 -10.77
C THR A 100 2.95 -1.30 -12.20
N ALA A 101 4.14 -1.53 -12.77
CA ALA A 101 4.46 -1.13 -14.14
C ALA A 101 5.42 -2.12 -14.79
N ALA A 102 5.32 -2.35 -16.09
CA ALA A 102 6.24 -3.23 -16.83
C ALA A 102 7.67 -2.67 -16.84
N HIS A 103 7.82 -1.35 -16.85
CA HIS A 103 9.09 -0.63 -16.72
C HIS A 103 8.83 0.68 -15.98
N ILE A 104 9.84 1.17 -15.28
CA ILE A 104 9.71 2.44 -14.55
C ILE A 104 10.68 3.46 -15.12
N ARG A 105 10.14 4.57 -15.62
CA ARG A 105 10.88 5.78 -16.00
C ARG A 105 10.68 6.84 -14.91
N ARG A 106 11.59 7.80 -14.82
CA ARG A 106 11.50 8.91 -13.86
C ARG A 106 10.15 9.64 -13.93
N SER A 107 9.66 9.89 -15.14
CA SER A 107 8.36 10.54 -15.35
C SER A 107 7.18 9.74 -14.77
N MET A 108 7.25 8.40 -14.77
CA MET A 108 6.22 7.53 -14.19
C MET A 108 6.25 7.58 -12.66
N VAL A 109 7.44 7.65 -12.07
CA VAL A 109 7.58 7.86 -10.61
C VAL A 109 6.99 9.22 -10.21
N GLU A 110 7.25 10.27 -11.00
CA GLU A 110 6.70 11.59 -10.76
C GLU A 110 5.16 11.60 -10.89
N LYS A 111 4.60 10.91 -11.90
CA LYS A 111 3.15 10.73 -12.05
C LYS A 111 2.55 9.97 -10.86
N ALA A 112 3.15 8.85 -10.44
CA ALA A 112 2.69 8.05 -9.30
C ALA A 112 2.67 8.88 -8.01
N ARG A 113 3.71 9.67 -7.77
CA ARG A 113 3.75 10.60 -6.64
C ARG A 113 2.69 11.69 -6.73
N ASN A 114 2.43 12.20 -7.93
CA ASN A 114 1.48 13.29 -8.16
C ASN A 114 0.02 12.84 -8.09
N CYS A 115 -0.30 11.61 -8.45
CA CYS A 115 -1.65 11.07 -8.27
C CYS A 115 -1.93 10.62 -6.81
N GLY A 116 -0.91 10.58 -5.94
CA GLY A 116 -1.06 10.23 -4.53
C GLY A 116 -0.87 8.76 -4.20
N ALA A 117 -0.16 7.98 -5.04
CA ALA A 117 0.22 6.62 -4.73
C ALA A 117 1.26 6.57 -3.59
N ASN A 118 1.24 5.50 -2.79
CA ASN A 118 2.22 5.28 -1.73
C ASN A 118 3.53 4.73 -2.28
N TYR A 119 3.44 3.83 -3.27
CA TYR A 119 4.60 3.17 -3.87
C TYR A 119 4.38 2.80 -5.33
N ILE A 120 5.47 2.56 -6.08
CA ILE A 120 5.47 2.00 -7.43
C ILE A 120 6.53 0.89 -7.53
N ILE A 121 6.17 -0.27 -8.09
CA ILE A 121 7.06 -1.44 -8.26
C ILE A 121 7.08 -1.89 -9.72
N THR A 122 8.26 -2.33 -10.19
CA THR A 122 8.44 -2.84 -11.57
C THR A 122 8.08 -4.31 -11.66
N LYS A 123 7.31 -4.69 -12.65
CA LYS A 123 7.08 -6.08 -13.08
C LYS A 123 8.23 -6.56 -14.00
N PRO A 124 8.69 -7.83 -13.90
CA PRO A 124 8.28 -8.83 -12.92
C PRO A 124 8.90 -8.59 -11.55
N PHE A 125 8.14 -8.83 -10.49
CA PHE A 125 8.62 -8.79 -9.11
C PHE A 125 8.53 -10.16 -8.45
N SER A 126 9.42 -10.43 -7.50
CA SER A 126 9.34 -11.63 -6.67
C SER A 126 8.29 -11.47 -5.57
N ALA A 127 7.79 -12.60 -5.04
CA ALA A 127 6.90 -12.58 -3.88
C ALA A 127 7.57 -11.87 -2.69
N ALA A 128 8.86 -12.10 -2.45
CA ALA A 128 9.62 -11.43 -1.39
C ALA A 128 9.63 -9.90 -1.57
N SER A 129 9.93 -9.43 -2.78
CA SER A 129 9.93 -7.98 -3.07
C SER A 129 8.55 -7.37 -2.90
N LEU A 130 7.49 -8.05 -3.33
CA LEU A 130 6.12 -7.57 -3.13
C LEU A 130 5.79 -7.47 -1.63
N LEU A 131 6.11 -8.50 -0.85
CA LEU A 131 5.87 -8.51 0.59
C LEU A 131 6.61 -7.38 1.31
N GLU A 132 7.88 -7.14 0.98
CA GLU A 132 8.64 -6.01 1.52
C GLU A 132 7.95 -4.66 1.26
N ARG A 133 7.37 -4.47 0.06
CA ARG A 133 6.66 -3.23 -0.29
C ARG A 133 5.32 -3.10 0.42
N ILE A 134 4.60 -4.22 0.60
CA ILE A 134 3.38 -4.24 1.41
C ILE A 134 3.68 -3.82 2.86
N ILE A 135 4.73 -4.41 3.46
CA ILE A 135 5.17 -4.06 4.81
C ILE A 135 5.58 -2.58 4.89
N TRP A 136 6.34 -2.10 3.91
CA TRP A 136 6.78 -0.71 3.87
C TRP A 136 5.59 0.24 3.80
N VAL A 137 4.62 -0.03 2.92
CA VAL A 137 3.40 0.80 2.78
C VAL A 137 2.52 0.73 4.02
N ALA A 138 2.42 -0.44 4.65
CA ALA A 138 1.69 -0.60 5.91
C ALA A 138 2.29 0.23 7.05
N ARG A 139 3.61 0.34 7.10
CA ARG A 139 4.35 1.13 8.10
C ARG A 139 4.57 2.59 7.69
N ASP A 140 3.99 3.03 6.60
CA ASP A 140 4.14 4.39 6.09
C ASP A 140 3.45 5.39 7.05
N THR A 141 4.24 6.12 7.81
CA THR A 141 3.77 7.12 8.78
C THR A 141 3.62 8.52 8.19
N ARG A 142 3.88 8.68 6.88
CA ARG A 142 3.73 9.97 6.22
C ARG A 142 2.29 10.48 6.37
N PRO A 143 2.09 11.71 6.84
CA PRO A 143 0.77 12.30 6.88
C PRO A 143 0.21 12.46 5.46
N PHE A 144 -1.10 12.31 5.32
CA PHE A 144 -1.76 12.72 4.10
C PHE A 144 -1.96 14.24 4.14
N ILE A 145 -1.63 14.89 3.03
CA ILE A 145 -1.75 16.34 2.88
C ILE A 145 -2.66 16.70 1.71
N GLU A 146 -3.32 17.84 1.83
CA GLU A 146 -4.09 18.44 0.75
C GLU A 146 -3.43 19.76 0.34
N VAL A 147 -2.99 19.85 -0.93
CA VAL A 147 -2.35 21.03 -1.48
C VAL A 147 -2.84 21.27 -2.91
N GLY A 148 -3.70 22.25 -3.11
CA GLY A 148 -4.35 22.48 -4.39
C GLY A 148 -5.20 21.28 -4.81
N GLU A 149 -4.91 20.69 -5.95
CA GLU A 149 -5.59 19.49 -6.42
C GLU A 149 -4.97 18.16 -5.90
N TYR A 150 -3.85 18.24 -5.21
CA TYR A 150 -3.16 17.07 -4.67
C TYR A 150 -3.76 16.67 -3.32
N PHE A 151 -4.14 15.41 -3.19
CA PHE A 151 -4.39 14.73 -1.92
C PHE A 151 -3.63 13.41 -1.89
N GLY A 152 -2.86 13.16 -0.85
CA GLY A 152 -2.06 11.93 -0.73
C GLY A 152 -0.95 12.03 0.31
N PRO A 153 -0.09 10.98 0.43
CA PRO A 153 1.04 10.99 1.36
C PRO A 153 1.99 12.16 1.12
N ASP A 154 2.49 12.80 2.17
CA ASP A 154 3.41 13.94 2.04
C ASP A 154 4.68 13.53 1.27
N ARG A 155 4.89 14.17 0.13
CA ARG A 155 6.01 13.89 -0.78
C ARG A 155 7.35 14.43 -0.29
N ARG A 156 7.34 15.31 0.71
CA ARG A 156 8.51 16.00 1.26
C ARG A 156 8.90 15.49 2.64
N PHE A 157 8.06 14.63 3.20
CA PHE A 157 8.33 14.06 4.52
C PHE A 157 9.59 13.21 4.48
N ARG A 158 10.52 13.49 5.41
CA ARG A 158 11.68 12.66 5.71
C ARG A 158 11.62 12.31 7.18
N ASP A 159 11.90 11.06 7.53
CA ASP A 159 11.93 10.63 8.92
C ASP A 159 12.89 11.51 9.74
N GLY A 160 12.37 12.13 10.82
CA GLY A 160 13.13 12.96 11.74
C GLY A 160 13.12 14.48 11.48
N GLU A 161 12.54 14.97 10.42
CA GLU A 161 12.34 16.42 10.22
C GLU A 161 10.92 16.84 10.57
N ALA A 162 10.74 17.48 11.73
CA ALA A 162 9.49 18.19 12.03
C ALA A 162 9.34 19.36 11.05
N PRO A 163 8.17 19.57 10.43
CA PRO A 163 7.95 20.70 9.55
C PRO A 163 7.97 22.00 10.35
N GLY A 164 9.03 22.79 10.21
CA GLY A 164 9.24 24.07 10.91
C GLY A 164 8.47 25.25 10.34
N ASP A 165 7.28 25.05 9.75
CA ASP A 165 6.49 26.16 9.19
C ASP A 165 5.03 26.06 9.62
N GLU A 166 4.53 27.07 10.35
CA GLU A 166 3.15 27.16 10.86
C GLU A 166 2.08 27.03 9.76
N ARG A 167 2.39 27.47 8.53
CA ARG A 167 1.50 27.31 7.36
C ARG A 167 1.25 25.85 6.98
N ARG A 168 2.21 24.95 7.27
CA ARG A 168 2.07 23.52 7.08
C ARG A 168 1.19 22.87 8.14
N ALA A 169 1.21 23.37 9.37
CA ALA A 169 0.40 22.82 10.45
C ALA A 169 -1.11 22.94 10.18
N ASP A 170 -1.57 23.97 9.49
CA ASP A 170 -2.98 24.14 9.12
C ASP A 170 -3.42 23.21 8.00
N VAL A 171 -2.54 22.91 7.05
CA VAL A 171 -2.79 21.93 5.97
C VAL A 171 -2.82 20.51 6.54
N LEU A 172 -1.90 20.17 7.44
CA LEU A 172 -1.83 18.86 8.11
C LEU A 172 -3.04 18.58 9.01
N ARG A 173 -3.59 19.62 9.69
CA ARG A 173 -4.79 19.49 10.54
C ARG A 173 -6.06 19.15 9.75
N ARG A 174 -6.15 19.54 8.47
CA ARG A 174 -7.32 19.27 7.62
C ARG A 174 -7.35 17.86 7.09
N ALA A 175 -6.20 17.20 6.92
CA ALA A 175 -6.10 15.87 6.33
C ALA A 175 -6.46 14.72 7.29
N GLY A 176 -6.53 14.97 8.59
CA GLY A 176 -6.83 13.93 9.60
C GLY A 176 -5.69 12.91 9.79
N ALA A 177 -5.79 12.11 10.83
CA ALA A 177 -4.85 11.02 11.07
C ALA A 177 -4.90 9.99 9.93
N GLY A 178 -3.73 9.52 9.52
CA GLY A 178 -3.54 8.59 8.41
C GLY A 178 -4.43 7.34 8.38
N PRO A 179 -4.23 6.45 7.42
CA PRO A 179 -5.22 5.45 7.00
C PRO A 179 -5.67 4.55 8.15
N ARG A 180 -6.95 4.61 8.49
CA ARG A 180 -7.56 3.66 9.45
C ARG A 180 -7.61 2.25 8.86
N ASN A 181 -7.56 2.13 7.54
CA ASN A 181 -7.67 0.87 6.80
C ASN A 181 -6.38 0.04 6.79
N THR A 182 -5.24 0.58 7.22
CA THR A 182 -4.02 -0.22 7.41
C THR A 182 -4.02 -1.01 8.72
N ALA A 183 -5.03 -0.82 9.58
CA ALA A 183 -5.06 -1.47 10.89
C ALA A 183 -4.97 -3.00 10.79
N ALA A 184 -5.64 -3.63 9.82
CA ALA A 184 -5.58 -5.08 9.62
C ALA A 184 -4.18 -5.51 9.11
N VAL A 185 -3.61 -4.78 8.15
CA VAL A 185 -2.27 -5.04 7.63
C VAL A 185 -1.21 -4.72 8.67
N MET A 186 -1.35 -3.60 9.42
CA MET A 186 -0.45 -3.24 10.53
C MET A 186 -0.52 -4.24 11.66
N ALA A 187 -1.70 -4.63 12.13
CA ALA A 187 -1.86 -5.62 13.19
C ALA A 187 -1.23 -6.98 12.80
N ALA A 188 -1.31 -7.36 11.54
CA ALA A 188 -0.68 -8.56 11.02
C ALA A 188 0.85 -8.45 10.99
N VAL A 189 1.39 -7.29 10.63
CA VAL A 189 2.84 -7.01 10.62
C VAL A 189 3.38 -6.92 12.06
N ASP A 190 2.68 -6.25 12.97
CA ASP A 190 3.09 -6.08 14.36
C ASP A 190 3.03 -7.40 15.14
N ALA A 191 2.01 -8.24 14.90
CA ALA A 191 1.93 -9.59 15.48
C ALA A 191 3.08 -10.49 15.02
N ALA A 192 3.58 -10.27 13.81
CA ALA A 192 4.70 -11.02 13.25
C ALA A 192 6.07 -10.57 13.77
N THR A 193 6.18 -9.34 14.28
CA THR A 193 7.42 -8.76 14.82
C THR A 193 7.50 -8.80 16.35
N ALA A 194 6.43 -9.23 17.04
CA ALA A 194 6.44 -9.41 18.48
C ALA A 194 7.42 -10.57 18.86
N PRO A 195 8.35 -10.38 19.82
CA PRO A 195 9.20 -11.47 20.27
C PRO A 195 8.32 -12.60 20.83
N ALA A 196 8.60 -13.84 20.42
CA ALA A 196 7.91 -15.01 20.95
C ALA A 196 8.01 -14.99 22.49
N ALA A 197 6.86 -14.88 23.15
CA ALA A 197 6.80 -14.96 24.61
C ALA A 197 7.44 -16.26 25.04
N GLY A 198 8.50 -16.17 25.87
CA GLY A 198 9.39 -17.26 26.22
C GLY A 198 8.63 -18.50 26.69
N ALA A 199 8.97 -19.62 26.10
CA ALA A 199 8.65 -20.92 26.67
C ALA A 199 9.28 -21.00 28.07
N ALA A 200 8.43 -20.97 29.09
CA ALA A 200 8.84 -21.23 30.44
C ALA A 200 9.38 -22.66 30.49
N GLY A 201 10.66 -22.80 30.70
CA GLY A 201 11.30 -24.09 30.97
C GLY A 201 10.70 -24.65 32.25
N VAL A 202 10.19 -25.87 32.17
CA VAL A 202 9.84 -26.67 33.32
C VAL A 202 11.13 -27.43 33.69
N ASP A 203 11.77 -27.05 34.79
CA ASP A 203 12.80 -27.83 35.42
C ASP A 203 12.17 -29.09 36.05
N LEU A 204 12.77 -30.25 35.75
CA LEU A 204 12.65 -31.51 36.48
C LEU A 204 13.94 -31.77 37.23
#